data_292ff510cb8810ede1bfa375a952f493
#
_entry.id   292ff510cb8810ede1bfa375a952f493
#
_cell.length_a   1.000
_cell.length_b   1.000
_cell.length_c   1.000
_cell.angle_alpha   90.00
_cell.angle_beta   90.00
_cell.angle_gamma   90.00
#
_symmetry.space_group_name_H-M   'P 1'
#
loop_
_entity.id
_entity.type
_entity.pdbx_description
1 polymer ?
#
loop_
_entity_poly.entity_id
_entity_poly.type
_entity_poly.pdbx_seq_one_letter_code
_entity_poly.pdbx_strand_id
1 'polypeptide(L)'
;MAVHTATGVPPGLPRMSRSKSSQRWLREHFADPYVKKAQAEGLRSRAAYKLEELIERDRLLKPGMVVVDLGAAPGGWSQYVRQAMGDGGRVLALDILDMPPLAGVEFLHGDFREDAVLSELEARLDGQHVDLVLSDMAPNMSGVDVVDQARAMHLAELAMEFADHHLRTGGTFLIKLFQGVGFDEYVRQLRQRYEKVAIRKPAASRKRSPEVYALAQGKRAQPR
;
A
#
# COMPACT_ATOMS: atom_id res chain seq x y z
N MET A 1 -33.32 42.67 -42.70
CA MET A 1 -33.53 41.85 -41.49
C MET A 1 -32.22 41.23 -41.10
N ALA A 2 -31.57 41.78 -40.06
CA ALA A 2 -30.28 41.32 -39.58
C ALA A 2 -30.52 40.43 -38.35
N VAL A 3 -30.04 39.19 -38.39
CA VAL A 3 -30.12 38.23 -37.31
C VAL A 3 -28.84 38.34 -36.46
N HIS A 4 -28.97 38.87 -35.25
CA HIS A 4 -27.87 38.89 -34.25
C HIS A 4 -27.76 37.51 -33.60
N THR A 5 -26.65 36.81 -33.79
CA THR A 5 -26.23 35.66 -33.02
C THR A 5 -25.34 36.13 -31.87
N ALA A 6 -25.89 36.12 -30.67
CA ALA A 6 -25.13 36.36 -29.45
C ALA A 6 -24.46 35.03 -29.00
N THR A 7 -23.15 34.93 -29.14
CA THR A 7 -22.34 33.89 -28.53
C THR A 7 -21.96 34.30 -27.11
N GLY A 8 -22.79 33.91 -26.15
CA GLY A 8 -22.47 34.07 -24.74
C GLY A 8 -21.52 32.95 -24.25
N VAL A 9 -20.27 33.28 -24.01
CA VAL A 9 -19.32 32.41 -23.28
C VAL A 9 -19.73 32.47 -21.79
N PRO A 10 -19.95 31.32 -21.08
CA PRO A 10 -20.27 31.36 -19.67
C PRO A 10 -19.05 31.85 -18.86
N PRO A 11 -19.28 32.61 -17.75
CA PRO A 11 -18.21 33.11 -16.91
C PRO A 11 -17.44 31.95 -16.29
N GLY A 12 -16.11 31.99 -16.42
CA GLY A 12 -15.19 30.95 -15.95
C GLY A 12 -15.33 30.70 -14.46
N LEU A 13 -15.40 29.44 -14.09
CA LEU A 13 -15.33 28.99 -12.71
C LEU A 13 -14.08 29.58 -12.03
N PRO A 14 -14.16 30.04 -10.77
CA PRO A 14 -13.02 30.61 -10.06
C PRO A 14 -11.90 29.56 -9.97
N ARG A 15 -10.72 29.88 -10.48
CA ARG A 15 -9.51 29.09 -10.29
C ARG A 15 -9.22 29.04 -8.79
N MET A 16 -9.57 27.94 -8.14
CA MET A 16 -9.16 27.70 -6.75
C MET A 16 -7.64 27.79 -6.69
N SER A 17 -7.12 28.80 -6.02
CA SER A 17 -5.69 28.95 -5.78
C SER A 17 -5.23 27.80 -4.89
N ARG A 18 -4.37 26.94 -5.45
CA ARG A 18 -3.75 25.84 -4.69
C ARG A 18 -3.00 26.42 -3.50
N SER A 19 -3.18 25.83 -2.33
CA SER A 19 -2.50 26.24 -1.10
C SER A 19 -0.97 26.23 -1.27
N LYS A 20 -0.24 27.06 -0.51
CA LYS A 20 1.24 27.07 -0.55
C LYS A 20 1.85 25.69 -0.21
N SER A 21 1.18 24.92 0.67
CA SER A 21 1.56 23.54 1.00
C SER A 21 1.41 22.59 -0.19
N SER A 22 0.32 22.66 -0.95
CA SER A 22 0.11 21.85 -2.16
C SER A 22 1.14 22.15 -3.24
N GLN A 23 1.50 23.44 -3.43
CA GLN A 23 2.54 23.83 -4.41
C GLN A 23 3.94 23.37 -4.00
N ARG A 24 4.26 23.39 -2.69
CA ARG A 24 5.51 22.88 -2.15
C ARG A 24 5.58 21.37 -2.34
N TRP A 25 4.51 20.64 -2.00
CA TRP A 25 4.42 19.19 -2.17
C TRP A 25 4.62 18.76 -3.63
N LEU A 26 3.96 19.45 -4.59
CA LEU A 26 4.13 19.17 -6.01
C LEU A 26 5.57 19.39 -6.48
N ARG A 27 6.22 20.50 -6.07
CA ARG A 27 7.62 20.74 -6.42
C ARG A 27 8.54 19.67 -5.88
N GLU A 28 8.39 19.28 -4.62
CA GLU A 28 9.14 18.19 -3.99
C GLU A 28 8.89 16.84 -4.67
N HIS A 29 7.64 16.58 -5.07
CA HIS A 29 7.27 15.36 -5.77
C HIS A 29 7.94 15.25 -7.13
N PHE A 30 7.83 16.29 -7.96
CA PHE A 30 8.45 16.29 -9.30
C PHE A 30 9.98 16.42 -9.30
N ALA A 31 10.57 16.93 -8.22
CA ALA A 31 12.02 16.98 -8.03
C ALA A 31 12.59 15.66 -7.51
N ASP A 32 11.75 14.75 -7.01
CA ASP A 32 12.16 13.49 -6.41
C ASP A 32 12.81 12.56 -7.46
N PRO A 33 14.06 12.14 -7.28
CA PRO A 33 14.76 11.30 -8.24
C PRO A 33 14.08 9.94 -8.46
N TYR A 34 13.45 9.38 -7.44
CA TYR A 34 12.69 8.13 -7.56
C TYR A 34 11.40 8.27 -8.36
N VAL A 35 10.77 9.45 -8.35
CA VAL A 35 9.61 9.72 -9.23
C VAL A 35 10.04 9.72 -10.69
N LYS A 36 11.14 10.43 -11.01
CA LYS A 36 11.68 10.49 -12.38
C LYS A 36 12.14 9.11 -12.85
N LYS A 37 12.81 8.36 -11.99
CA LYS A 37 13.26 6.99 -12.28
C LYS A 37 12.06 6.08 -12.54
N ALA A 38 11.01 6.12 -11.71
CA ALA A 38 9.81 5.34 -11.90
C ALA A 38 9.12 5.64 -13.25
N GLN A 39 9.03 6.92 -13.62
CA GLN A 39 8.47 7.32 -14.93
C GLN A 39 9.30 6.80 -16.10
N ALA A 40 10.63 6.87 -16.01
CA ALA A 40 11.53 6.36 -17.06
C ALA A 40 11.47 4.83 -17.21
N GLU A 41 11.24 4.10 -16.13
CA GLU A 41 11.16 2.63 -16.09
C GLU A 41 9.72 2.10 -16.27
N GLY A 42 8.73 2.98 -16.49
CA GLY A 42 7.33 2.57 -16.65
C GLY A 42 6.68 2.02 -15.37
N LEU A 43 7.23 2.34 -14.20
CA LEU A 43 6.65 1.96 -12.93
C LEU A 43 5.52 2.92 -12.53
N ARG A 44 4.45 2.37 -11.98
CA ARG A 44 3.25 3.13 -11.59
C ARG A 44 3.50 4.12 -10.45
N SER A 45 4.46 3.83 -9.59
CA SER A 45 4.83 4.73 -8.49
C SER A 45 6.27 4.52 -8.01
N ARG A 46 6.83 5.55 -7.41
CA ARG A 46 8.13 5.47 -6.72
C ARG A 46 8.13 4.49 -5.53
N ALA A 47 6.95 4.13 -5.02
CA ALA A 47 6.83 3.18 -3.91
C ALA A 47 7.36 1.79 -4.29
N ALA A 48 7.39 1.45 -5.58
CA ALA A 48 7.98 0.21 -6.08
C ALA A 48 9.42 0.01 -5.60
N TYR A 49 10.25 1.06 -5.58
CA TYR A 49 11.65 0.98 -5.11
C TYR A 49 11.79 0.68 -3.62
N LYS A 50 10.82 1.07 -2.81
CA LYS A 50 10.81 0.70 -1.39
C LYS A 50 10.61 -0.81 -1.24
N LEU A 51 9.67 -1.36 -2.01
CA LEU A 51 9.38 -2.79 -1.97
C LEU A 51 10.52 -3.60 -2.59
N GLU A 52 11.06 -3.16 -3.74
CA GLU A 52 12.23 -3.76 -4.40
C GLU A 52 13.37 -3.97 -3.40
N GLU A 53 13.82 -2.91 -2.71
CA GLU A 53 14.89 -2.98 -1.72
C GLU A 53 14.59 -3.99 -0.61
N LEU A 54 13.34 -4.02 -0.10
CA LEU A 54 12.92 -4.93 0.96
C LEU A 54 12.89 -6.39 0.49
N ILE A 55 12.34 -6.63 -0.72
CA ILE A 55 12.23 -7.96 -1.30
C ILE A 55 13.61 -8.55 -1.60
N GLU A 56 14.49 -7.78 -2.24
CA GLU A 56 15.83 -8.25 -2.60
C GLU A 56 16.68 -8.51 -1.36
N ARG A 57 16.68 -7.57 -0.42
CA ARG A 57 17.46 -7.66 0.83
C ARG A 57 17.09 -8.88 1.68
N ASP A 58 15.80 -9.09 1.85
CA ASP A 58 15.26 -10.10 2.77
C ASP A 58 14.75 -11.35 2.02
N ARG A 59 14.88 -11.40 0.68
CA ARG A 59 14.51 -12.53 -0.22
C ARG A 59 13.08 -12.99 -0.03
N LEU A 60 12.14 -12.05 -0.11
CA LEU A 60 10.75 -12.29 0.29
C LEU A 60 9.91 -13.01 -0.76
N LEU A 61 10.25 -12.92 -2.05
CA LEU A 61 9.48 -13.50 -3.14
C LEU A 61 10.08 -14.80 -3.64
N LYS A 62 9.19 -15.70 -4.03
CA LYS A 62 9.49 -16.94 -4.76
C LYS A 62 8.43 -17.16 -5.84
N PRO A 63 8.76 -17.83 -6.95
CA PRO A 63 7.75 -18.26 -7.94
C PRO A 63 6.64 -19.09 -7.28
N GLY A 64 5.42 -18.93 -7.75
CA GLY A 64 4.27 -19.70 -7.28
C GLY A 64 3.59 -19.20 -6.01
N MET A 65 4.07 -18.13 -5.41
CA MET A 65 3.44 -17.55 -4.21
C MET A 65 2.07 -16.95 -4.48
N VAL A 66 1.21 -17.00 -3.46
CA VAL A 66 0.00 -16.19 -3.34
C VAL A 66 0.31 -14.95 -2.51
N VAL A 67 0.21 -13.78 -3.12
CA VAL A 67 0.52 -12.48 -2.50
C VAL A 67 -0.74 -11.62 -2.43
N VAL A 68 -0.98 -11.00 -1.28
CA VAL A 68 -2.03 -9.99 -1.10
C VAL A 68 -1.38 -8.64 -0.84
N ASP A 69 -1.78 -7.61 -1.61
CA ASP A 69 -1.31 -6.23 -1.53
C ASP A 69 -2.44 -5.31 -1.06
N LEU A 70 -2.40 -4.90 0.20
CA LEU A 70 -3.37 -4.04 0.86
C LEU A 70 -2.92 -2.57 0.78
N GLY A 71 -3.75 -1.71 0.18
CA GLY A 71 -3.38 -0.33 -0.14
C GLY A 71 -2.56 -0.24 -1.42
N ALA A 72 -3.00 -0.98 -2.46
CA ALA A 72 -2.23 -1.21 -3.66
C ALA A 72 -2.12 -0.01 -4.60
N ALA A 73 -3.13 0.89 -4.65
CA ALA A 73 -3.16 1.99 -5.61
C ALA A 73 -1.95 2.94 -5.48
N PRO A 74 -1.35 3.36 -6.59
CA PRO A 74 -1.72 3.17 -8.00
C PRO A 74 -1.20 1.85 -8.64
N GLY A 75 -0.76 0.87 -7.86
CA GLY A 75 -0.33 -0.45 -8.32
C GLY A 75 1.18 -0.65 -8.43
N GLY A 76 2.00 0.21 -7.81
CA GLY A 76 3.47 0.11 -7.90
C GLY A 76 4.03 -1.15 -7.23
N TRP A 77 3.48 -1.56 -6.10
CA TRP A 77 3.88 -2.77 -5.40
C TRP A 77 3.40 -4.01 -6.12
N SER A 78 2.12 -4.07 -6.47
CA SER A 78 1.55 -5.17 -7.26
C SER A 78 2.27 -5.38 -8.59
N GLN A 79 2.64 -4.29 -9.29
CA GLN A 79 3.41 -4.34 -10.54
C GLN A 79 4.78 -4.99 -10.32
N TYR A 80 5.53 -4.53 -9.32
CA TYR A 80 6.84 -5.08 -8.99
C TYR A 80 6.75 -6.57 -8.60
N VAL A 81 5.81 -6.93 -7.73
CA VAL A 81 5.59 -8.31 -7.30
C VAL A 81 5.31 -9.22 -8.51
N ARG A 82 4.41 -8.79 -9.40
CA ARG A 82 4.05 -9.56 -10.59
C ARG A 82 5.25 -9.76 -11.52
N GLN A 83 6.04 -8.71 -11.74
CA GLN A 83 7.25 -8.80 -12.56
C GLN A 83 8.30 -9.72 -11.94
N ALA A 84 8.53 -9.61 -10.63
CA ALA A 84 9.54 -10.39 -9.92
C ALA A 84 9.17 -11.87 -9.78
N MET A 85 7.88 -12.21 -9.66
CA MET A 85 7.42 -13.61 -9.61
C MET A 85 7.34 -14.29 -10.99
N GLY A 86 7.26 -13.52 -12.07
CA GLY A 86 6.99 -14.06 -13.42
C GLY A 86 5.59 -14.66 -13.53
N ASP A 87 5.38 -15.62 -14.44
CA ASP A 87 4.04 -16.17 -14.71
C ASP A 87 3.52 -17.13 -13.64
N GLY A 88 4.34 -17.53 -12.70
CA GLY A 88 3.94 -18.36 -11.58
C GLY A 88 3.42 -17.54 -10.41
N GLY A 89 2.38 -18.03 -9.75
CA GLY A 89 1.81 -17.38 -8.56
C GLY A 89 0.66 -16.45 -8.84
N ARG A 90 0.13 -15.87 -7.76
CA ARG A 90 -1.10 -15.11 -7.76
C ARG A 90 -0.91 -13.80 -6.99
N VAL A 91 -1.44 -12.69 -7.50
CA VAL A 91 -1.41 -11.40 -6.83
C VAL A 91 -2.84 -10.87 -6.73
N LEU A 92 -3.33 -10.70 -5.50
CA LEU A 92 -4.57 -10.04 -5.20
C LEU A 92 -4.24 -8.67 -4.61
N ALA A 93 -4.79 -7.62 -5.19
CA ALA A 93 -4.58 -6.23 -4.80
C ALA A 93 -5.89 -5.61 -4.35
N LEU A 94 -5.88 -4.84 -3.28
CA LEU A 94 -7.05 -4.12 -2.76
C LEU A 94 -6.70 -2.68 -2.45
N ASP A 95 -7.56 -1.75 -2.83
CA ASP A 95 -7.48 -0.34 -2.42
C ASP A 95 -8.86 0.32 -2.47
N ILE A 96 -9.04 1.34 -1.62
CA ILE A 96 -10.20 2.24 -1.65
C ILE A 96 -10.17 3.19 -2.86
N LEU A 97 -9.00 3.40 -3.45
CA LEU A 97 -8.82 4.17 -4.67
C LEU A 97 -8.83 3.23 -5.87
N ASP A 98 -9.50 3.65 -6.93
CA ASP A 98 -9.46 2.90 -8.19
C ASP A 98 -8.05 2.96 -8.81
N MET A 99 -7.69 1.89 -9.52
CA MET A 99 -6.44 1.87 -10.29
C MET A 99 -6.65 1.22 -11.66
N PRO A 100 -5.92 1.67 -12.70
CA PRO A 100 -5.98 1.02 -14.00
C PRO A 100 -5.64 -0.47 -13.91
N PRO A 101 -6.27 -1.35 -14.70
CA PRO A 101 -5.97 -2.77 -14.72
C PRO A 101 -4.48 -3.07 -14.89
N LEU A 102 -4.00 -4.11 -14.23
CA LEU A 102 -2.63 -4.57 -14.31
C LEU A 102 -2.65 -6.08 -14.66
N ALA A 103 -2.00 -6.42 -15.76
CA ALA A 103 -1.96 -7.80 -16.24
C ALA A 103 -1.42 -8.77 -15.18
N GLY A 104 -2.16 -9.83 -14.91
CA GLY A 104 -1.81 -10.85 -13.92
C GLY A 104 -1.98 -10.41 -12.45
N VAL A 105 -2.71 -9.32 -12.20
CA VAL A 105 -3.11 -8.87 -10.86
C VAL A 105 -4.62 -8.82 -10.79
N GLU A 106 -5.19 -9.47 -9.80
CA GLU A 106 -6.61 -9.42 -9.47
C GLU A 106 -6.85 -8.22 -8.56
N PHE A 107 -7.52 -7.19 -9.07
CA PHE A 107 -7.80 -5.99 -8.28
C PHE A 107 -9.23 -5.99 -7.73
N LEU A 108 -9.34 -5.70 -6.44
CA LEU A 108 -10.59 -5.44 -5.74
C LEU A 108 -10.62 -3.97 -5.31
N HIS A 109 -11.58 -3.21 -5.83
CA HIS A 109 -11.83 -1.84 -5.42
C HIS A 109 -12.78 -1.83 -4.23
N GLY A 110 -12.34 -1.30 -3.08
CA GLY A 110 -13.18 -1.21 -1.89
C GLY A 110 -12.42 -0.76 -0.66
N ASP A 111 -13.19 -0.43 0.36
CA ASP A 111 -12.63 -0.06 1.67
C ASP A 111 -12.37 -1.32 2.51
N PHE A 112 -11.12 -1.57 2.84
CA PHE A 112 -10.72 -2.73 3.66
C PHE A 112 -11.38 -2.79 5.05
N ARG A 113 -11.94 -1.67 5.52
CA ARG A 113 -12.68 -1.60 6.79
C ARG A 113 -14.11 -2.13 6.70
N GLU A 114 -14.59 -2.43 5.50
CA GLU A 114 -15.96 -2.90 5.25
C GLU A 114 -16.00 -4.43 5.20
N ASP A 115 -16.83 -5.06 6.01
CA ASP A 115 -16.97 -6.52 6.08
C ASP A 115 -17.31 -7.15 4.71
N ALA A 116 -18.11 -6.46 3.89
CA ALA A 116 -18.46 -6.93 2.56
C ALA A 116 -17.24 -7.01 1.63
N VAL A 117 -16.31 -6.05 1.72
CA VAL A 117 -15.09 -6.02 0.92
C VAL A 117 -14.11 -7.10 1.40
N LEU A 118 -14.00 -7.28 2.72
CA LEU A 118 -13.20 -8.37 3.30
C LEU A 118 -13.74 -9.72 2.85
N SER A 119 -15.05 -9.95 2.94
CA SER A 119 -15.70 -11.21 2.51
C SER A 119 -15.49 -11.47 1.00
N GLU A 120 -15.48 -10.45 0.16
CA GLU A 120 -15.17 -10.61 -1.26
C GLU A 120 -13.71 -10.95 -1.51
N LEU A 121 -12.77 -10.34 -0.76
CA LEU A 121 -11.35 -10.69 -0.83
C LEU A 121 -11.13 -12.16 -0.42
N GLU A 122 -11.79 -12.60 0.65
CA GLU A 122 -11.77 -13.98 1.11
C GLU A 122 -12.36 -14.97 0.08
N ALA A 123 -13.48 -14.60 -0.52
CA ALA A 123 -14.10 -15.40 -1.59
C ALA A 123 -13.16 -15.54 -2.81
N ARG A 124 -12.43 -14.48 -3.15
CA ARG A 124 -11.44 -14.55 -4.23
C ARG A 124 -10.23 -15.39 -3.86
N LEU A 125 -9.84 -15.46 -2.59
CA LEU A 125 -8.79 -16.38 -2.14
C LEU A 125 -9.21 -17.85 -2.26
N ASP A 126 -10.51 -18.14 -2.24
CA ASP A 126 -11.07 -19.48 -2.46
C ASP A 126 -10.40 -20.56 -1.59
N GLY A 127 -10.20 -20.24 -0.32
CA GLY A 127 -9.53 -21.12 0.65
C GLY A 127 -8.02 -21.28 0.47
N GLN A 128 -7.41 -20.61 -0.50
CA GLN A 128 -5.96 -20.63 -0.67
C GLN A 128 -5.28 -19.84 0.45
N HIS A 129 -4.27 -20.45 1.04
CA HIS A 129 -3.42 -19.75 2.00
C HIS A 129 -2.50 -18.76 1.32
N VAL A 130 -2.32 -17.59 1.94
CA VAL A 130 -1.44 -16.53 1.47
C VAL A 130 -0.01 -16.78 1.95
N ASP A 131 0.96 -16.60 1.07
CA ASP A 131 2.39 -16.71 1.40
C ASP A 131 2.96 -15.39 1.94
N LEU A 132 2.51 -14.28 1.36
CA LEU A 132 2.99 -12.94 1.67
C LEU A 132 1.82 -11.95 1.68
N VAL A 133 1.64 -11.27 2.80
CA VAL A 133 0.77 -10.09 2.90
C VAL A 133 1.65 -8.84 2.91
N LEU A 134 1.35 -7.92 2.00
CA LEU A 134 1.93 -6.59 1.90
C LEU A 134 0.90 -5.56 2.33
N SER A 135 1.29 -4.52 3.05
CA SER A 135 0.40 -3.41 3.38
C SER A 135 1.15 -2.08 3.34
N ASP A 136 0.81 -1.25 2.35
CA ASP A 136 1.26 0.15 2.25
C ASP A 136 0.11 1.14 2.55
N MET A 137 -0.94 0.66 3.22
CA MET A 137 -2.10 1.48 3.60
C MET A 137 -1.68 2.69 4.44
N ALA A 138 -2.32 3.81 4.19
CA ALA A 138 -2.21 5.02 5.00
C ALA A 138 -3.59 5.69 5.09
N PRO A 139 -3.93 6.28 6.24
CA PRO A 139 -5.16 7.04 6.33
C PRO A 139 -5.07 8.32 5.50
N ASN A 140 -6.24 8.87 5.13
CA ASN A 140 -6.31 10.24 4.67
C ASN A 140 -5.89 11.17 5.82
N MET A 141 -4.75 11.85 5.65
CA MET A 141 -4.18 12.72 6.68
C MET A 141 -5.07 13.93 6.92
N SER A 142 -5.52 14.11 8.15
CA SER A 142 -6.31 15.26 8.57
C SER A 142 -5.44 16.48 8.95
N GLY A 143 -4.15 16.24 9.21
CA GLY A 143 -3.21 17.21 9.73
C GLY A 143 -3.26 17.35 11.26
N VAL A 144 -4.06 16.52 11.95
CA VAL A 144 -4.08 16.41 13.40
C VAL A 144 -3.35 15.13 13.81
N ASP A 145 -2.13 15.27 14.30
CA ASP A 145 -1.21 14.14 14.52
C ASP A 145 -1.82 12.98 15.30
N VAL A 146 -2.52 13.26 16.39
CA VAL A 146 -3.15 12.22 17.24
C VAL A 146 -4.24 11.45 16.49
N VAL A 147 -5.04 12.14 15.68
CA VAL A 147 -6.11 11.52 14.89
C VAL A 147 -5.51 10.68 13.76
N ASP A 148 -4.50 11.22 13.09
CA ASP A 148 -3.85 10.54 11.97
C ASP A 148 -3.10 9.30 12.47
N GLN A 149 -2.44 9.38 13.63
CA GLN A 149 -1.78 8.25 14.29
C GLN A 149 -2.79 7.15 14.65
N ALA A 150 -3.92 7.50 15.28
CA ALA A 150 -4.95 6.53 15.67
C ALA A 150 -5.55 5.82 14.44
N ARG A 151 -5.82 6.57 13.36
CA ARG A 151 -6.32 6.00 12.10
C ARG A 151 -5.30 5.06 11.44
N ALA A 152 -4.02 5.44 11.47
CA ALA A 152 -2.95 4.61 10.92
C ALA A 152 -2.80 3.30 11.71
N MET A 153 -2.88 3.36 13.03
CA MET A 153 -2.84 2.17 13.89
C MET A 153 -4.03 1.25 13.67
N HIS A 154 -5.24 1.80 13.53
CA HIS A 154 -6.42 1.01 13.22
C HIS A 154 -6.29 0.23 11.90
N LEU A 155 -5.81 0.87 10.83
CA LEU A 155 -5.53 0.18 9.56
C LEU A 155 -4.47 -0.92 9.72
N ALA A 156 -3.44 -0.67 10.55
CA ALA A 156 -2.41 -1.65 10.82
C ALA A 156 -2.95 -2.86 11.60
N GLU A 157 -3.84 -2.64 12.57
CA GLU A 157 -4.50 -3.70 13.34
C GLU A 157 -5.36 -4.59 12.45
N LEU A 158 -6.17 -4.00 11.56
CA LEU A 158 -6.97 -4.75 10.59
C LEU A 158 -6.08 -5.57 9.64
N ALA A 159 -4.97 -5.00 9.16
CA ALA A 159 -4.02 -5.73 8.31
C ALA A 159 -3.36 -6.90 9.05
N MET A 160 -3.07 -6.75 10.36
CA MET A 160 -2.54 -7.84 11.18
C MET A 160 -3.57 -8.93 11.38
N GLU A 161 -4.83 -8.58 11.64
CA GLU A 161 -5.93 -9.53 11.77
C GLU A 161 -6.12 -10.34 10.49
N PHE A 162 -6.15 -9.69 9.33
CA PHE A 162 -6.16 -10.36 8.04
C PHE A 162 -4.98 -11.32 7.87
N ALA A 163 -3.76 -10.88 8.19
CA ALA A 163 -2.58 -11.71 8.11
C ALA A 163 -2.64 -12.91 9.10
N ASP A 164 -3.22 -12.72 10.26
CA ASP A 164 -3.42 -13.79 11.24
C ASP A 164 -4.37 -14.88 10.73
N HIS A 165 -5.41 -14.53 9.98
CA HIS A 165 -6.37 -15.49 9.44
C HIS A 165 -5.89 -16.17 8.15
N HIS A 166 -5.27 -15.43 7.23
CA HIS A 166 -5.04 -15.89 5.86
C HIS A 166 -3.61 -16.31 5.54
N LEU A 167 -2.60 -15.78 6.24
CA LEU A 167 -1.23 -16.24 6.05
C LEU A 167 -1.08 -17.70 6.50
N ARG A 168 -0.42 -18.52 5.68
CA ARG A 168 0.01 -19.85 6.11
C ARG A 168 1.02 -19.78 7.24
N THR A 169 1.17 -20.86 7.98
CA THR A 169 2.31 -21.04 8.90
C THR A 169 3.62 -20.91 8.11
N GLY A 170 4.57 -20.15 8.65
CA GLY A 170 5.83 -19.79 7.98
C GLY A 170 5.69 -18.64 6.98
N GLY A 171 4.49 -18.11 6.75
CA GLY A 171 4.23 -16.97 5.87
C GLY A 171 4.86 -15.67 6.38
N THR A 172 4.85 -14.64 5.52
CA THR A 172 5.49 -13.36 5.78
C THR A 172 4.48 -12.22 5.72
N PHE A 173 4.60 -11.27 6.63
CA PHE A 173 3.84 -10.02 6.66
C PHE A 173 4.78 -8.82 6.61
N LEU A 174 4.59 -7.96 5.62
CA LEU A 174 5.31 -6.70 5.45
C LEU A 174 4.33 -5.55 5.53
N ILE A 175 4.49 -4.69 6.50
CA ILE A 175 3.55 -3.59 6.75
C ILE A 175 4.27 -2.26 6.99
N LYS A 176 3.73 -1.19 6.38
CA LYS A 176 4.10 0.17 6.71
C LYS A 176 3.50 0.59 8.05
N LEU A 177 4.34 1.15 8.90
CA LEU A 177 3.97 1.74 10.19
C LEU A 177 4.51 3.16 10.29
N PHE A 178 3.88 3.97 11.14
CA PHE A 178 4.40 5.27 11.52
C PHE A 178 4.89 5.21 12.96
N GLN A 179 6.12 5.68 13.19
CA GLN A 179 6.66 5.77 14.54
C GLN A 179 5.84 6.76 15.38
N GLY A 180 5.45 6.38 16.59
CA GLY A 180 4.61 7.17 17.47
C GLY A 180 3.81 6.31 18.45
N VAL A 181 2.67 6.81 18.88
CA VAL A 181 1.79 6.11 19.84
C VAL A 181 1.30 4.79 19.26
N GLY A 182 1.40 3.71 20.03
CA GLY A 182 0.97 2.36 19.62
C GLY A 182 2.03 1.55 18.86
N PHE A 183 3.09 2.18 18.33
CA PHE A 183 4.10 1.51 17.51
C PHE A 183 4.80 0.35 18.24
N ASP A 184 5.31 0.60 19.45
CA ASP A 184 6.06 -0.42 20.21
C ASP A 184 5.16 -1.59 20.61
N GLU A 185 3.91 -1.30 20.97
CA GLU A 185 2.91 -2.32 21.29
C GLU A 185 2.62 -3.18 20.06
N TYR A 186 2.40 -2.58 18.90
CA TYR A 186 2.17 -3.30 17.66
C TYR A 186 3.35 -4.21 17.29
N VAL A 187 4.57 -3.70 17.38
CA VAL A 187 5.79 -4.48 17.13
C VAL A 187 5.93 -5.63 18.14
N ARG A 188 5.55 -5.42 19.40
CA ARG A 188 5.52 -6.47 20.42
C ARG A 188 4.54 -7.59 20.04
N GLN A 189 3.35 -7.24 19.57
CA GLN A 189 2.35 -8.19 19.10
C GLN A 189 2.83 -8.99 17.89
N LEU A 190 3.50 -8.35 16.92
CA LEU A 190 4.14 -9.05 15.81
C LEU A 190 5.18 -10.07 16.29
N ARG A 191 6.02 -9.72 17.28
CA ARG A 191 7.03 -10.66 17.85
C ARG A 191 6.43 -11.87 18.53
N GLN A 192 5.20 -11.77 19.03
CA GLN A 192 4.48 -12.93 19.60
C GLN A 192 3.98 -13.88 18.51
N ARG A 193 3.59 -13.36 17.34
CA ARG A 193 2.96 -14.10 16.23
C ARG A 193 3.96 -14.65 15.21
N TYR A 194 5.13 -14.03 15.10
CA TYR A 194 6.14 -14.37 14.08
C TYR A 194 7.48 -14.76 14.71
N GLU A 195 8.25 -15.57 14.00
CA GLU A 195 9.56 -16.02 14.48
C GLU A 195 10.59 -14.89 14.46
N LYS A 196 10.53 -14.05 13.44
CA LYS A 196 11.46 -12.93 13.24
C LYS A 196 10.72 -11.67 12.86
N VAL A 197 11.00 -10.58 13.57
CA VAL A 197 10.48 -9.24 13.25
C VAL A 197 11.65 -8.27 13.14
N ALA A 198 11.70 -7.55 12.02
CA ALA A 198 12.72 -6.55 11.76
C ALA A 198 12.08 -5.24 11.28
N ILE A 199 12.55 -4.12 11.81
CA ILE A 199 12.15 -2.81 11.34
C ILE A 199 13.09 -2.37 10.22
N ARG A 200 12.53 -1.87 9.12
CA ARG A 200 13.21 -1.46 7.92
C ARG A 200 12.87 -0.03 7.56
N LYS A 201 13.83 0.71 7.07
CA LYS A 201 13.62 2.02 6.45
C LYS A 201 14.34 2.03 5.11
N PRO A 202 13.63 1.76 4.00
CA PRO A 202 14.21 1.77 2.67
C PRO A 202 14.82 3.12 2.31
N ALA A 203 15.89 3.12 1.51
CA ALA A 203 16.55 4.34 1.05
C ALA A 203 15.61 5.24 0.24
N ALA A 204 14.65 4.63 -0.47
CA ALA A 204 13.61 5.35 -1.18
C ALA A 204 12.57 6.03 -0.26
N SER A 205 12.55 5.73 1.05
CA SER A 205 11.72 6.46 2.01
C SER A 205 12.29 7.86 2.26
N ARG A 206 11.41 8.86 2.37
CA ARG A 206 11.86 10.23 2.70
C ARG A 206 12.46 10.25 4.09
N LYS A 207 13.67 10.81 4.24
CA LYS A 207 14.41 10.84 5.51
C LYS A 207 13.61 11.45 6.67
N ARG A 208 12.81 12.49 6.40
CA ARG A 208 11.98 13.20 7.38
C ARG A 208 10.67 12.49 7.75
N SER A 209 10.25 11.48 6.97
CA SER A 209 9.01 10.76 7.25
C SER A 209 9.17 9.84 8.46
N PRO A 210 8.20 9.79 9.41
CA PRO A 210 8.21 8.81 10.49
C PRO A 210 7.88 7.38 10.01
N GLU A 211 7.65 7.20 8.70
CA GLU A 211 7.35 5.93 8.05
C GLU A 211 8.51 4.94 8.19
N VAL A 212 8.20 3.73 8.62
CA VAL A 212 9.06 2.55 8.63
C VAL A 212 8.24 1.34 8.18
N TYR A 213 8.94 0.23 7.89
CA TYR A 213 8.30 -1.04 7.54
C TYR A 213 8.63 -2.08 8.59
N ALA A 214 7.61 -2.75 9.14
CA ALA A 214 7.80 -3.94 9.93
C ALA A 214 7.75 -5.17 9.01
N LEU A 215 8.84 -5.91 8.97
CA LEU A 215 8.95 -7.18 8.29
C LEU A 215 8.85 -8.29 9.33
N ALA A 216 7.75 -9.03 9.30
CA ALA A 216 7.46 -10.15 10.20
C ALA A 216 7.47 -11.45 9.39
N GLN A 217 8.43 -12.33 9.65
CA GLN A 217 8.66 -13.58 8.93
C GLN A 217 8.44 -14.79 9.82
N GLY A 218 7.97 -15.88 9.23
CA GLY A 218 7.75 -17.13 9.93
C GLY A 218 6.53 -17.04 10.85
N LYS A 219 5.33 -16.83 10.29
CA LYS A 219 4.09 -16.87 11.06
C LYS A 219 4.02 -18.16 11.88
N ARG A 220 3.83 -18.04 13.17
CA ARG A 220 3.68 -19.20 14.07
C ARG A 220 2.34 -19.87 13.85
N ALA A 221 2.27 -21.17 14.06
CA ALA A 221 0.99 -21.86 14.16
C ALA A 221 0.19 -21.28 15.33
N GLN A 222 -1.08 -20.94 15.09
CA GLN A 222 -1.97 -20.58 16.19
C GLN A 222 -2.30 -21.86 16.98
N PRO A 223 -2.26 -21.84 18.30
CA PRO A 223 -2.79 -22.95 19.09
C PRO A 223 -4.28 -23.12 18.76
N ARG A 224 -4.66 -24.36 18.46
CA ARG A 224 -6.05 -24.74 18.25
C ARG A 224 -6.84 -24.61 19.54
#